data_51a0bfeac6478e197e3917aed2ef4afb
#
_entry.id   51a0bfeac6478e197e3917aed2ef4afb
#
_cell.length_a   1.000
_cell.length_b   1.000
_cell.length_c   1.000
_cell.angle_alpha   90.00
_cell.angle_beta   90.00
_cell.angle_gamma   90.00
#
_symmetry.space_group_name_H-M   'P 1'
#
loop_
_entity.id
_entity.type
_entity.pdbx_description
1 polymer ?
#
loop_
_entity_poly.entity_id
_entity_poly.type
_entity_poly.pdbx_seq_one_letter_code
_entity_poly.pdbx_strand_id
1 'polypeptide(L)'
;MKELLRCINYVLLISERKLCYQLSRQDKIEVVGKCDSDYAGDLESKRSVTGYLVFVNGCLIAWRSRQQKVTSLSSCESEYYAITEVATEMLYIKQIFEFMGIEIQQPMTIQCNNQGFPVKE
;
A
#
# COMPACT_ATOMS: atom_id res chain seq x y z
N MET A 1 2.60 -4.50 -27.32
CA MET A 1 3.94 -3.94 -27.62
C MET A 1 4.10 -2.49 -27.13
N LYS A 2 3.15 -1.62 -27.46
CA LYS A 2 3.25 -0.20 -27.05
C LYS A 2 3.33 -0.03 -25.53
N GLU A 3 2.57 -0.81 -24.78
CA GLU A 3 2.56 -0.71 -23.32
C GLU A 3 3.86 -1.20 -22.69
N LEU A 4 4.42 -2.27 -23.28
CA LEU A 4 5.72 -2.76 -22.82
C LEU A 4 6.82 -1.73 -23.05
N LEU A 5 6.83 -1.08 -24.23
CA LEU A 5 7.79 -0.02 -24.52
C LEU A 5 7.62 1.17 -23.58
N ARG A 6 6.37 1.50 -23.23
CA ARG A 6 6.08 2.57 -22.27
C ARG A 6 6.66 2.23 -20.91
N CYS A 7 6.47 1.00 -20.43
CA CYS A 7 7.02 0.54 -19.15
C CYS A 7 8.55 0.57 -19.15
N ILE A 8 9.17 0.10 -20.23
CA ILE A 8 10.64 0.10 -20.38
C ILE A 8 11.16 1.53 -20.35
N ASN A 9 10.53 2.44 -21.09
CA ASN A 9 10.93 3.84 -21.11
C ASN A 9 10.79 4.49 -19.73
N TYR A 10 9.70 4.19 -19.01
CA TYR A 10 9.51 4.67 -17.67
C TYR A 10 10.62 4.19 -16.74
N VAL A 11 10.96 2.90 -16.79
CA VAL A 11 12.03 2.35 -15.95
C VAL A 11 13.37 3.01 -16.26
N LEU A 12 13.66 3.24 -17.54
CA LEU A 12 14.91 3.92 -17.95
C LEU A 12 14.95 5.36 -17.44
N LEU A 13 13.80 6.08 -17.47
CA LEU A 13 13.72 7.45 -17.00
C LEU A 13 13.92 7.56 -15.49
N ILE A 14 13.51 6.55 -14.73
CA ILE A 14 13.61 6.58 -13.26
C ILE A 14 14.78 5.75 -12.72
N SER A 15 15.67 5.26 -13.59
CA SER A 15 16.78 4.37 -13.19
C SER A 15 17.70 4.99 -12.14
N GLU A 16 17.80 6.32 -12.10
CA GLU A 16 18.60 7.05 -11.11
C GLU A 16 17.87 7.26 -9.78
N ARG A 17 16.57 6.96 -9.73
CA ARG A 17 15.79 7.16 -8.50
C ARG A 17 16.03 6.04 -7.52
N LYS A 18 16.08 6.39 -6.26
CA LYS A 18 16.35 5.47 -5.16
C LYS A 18 15.36 5.69 -4.03
N LEU A 19 15.17 4.67 -3.21
CA LEU A 19 14.47 4.83 -1.95
C LEU A 19 15.40 5.53 -0.97
N CYS A 20 14.94 6.63 -0.41
CA CYS A 20 15.71 7.41 0.56
C CYS A 20 15.07 7.29 1.93
N TYR A 21 15.88 6.92 2.92
CA TYR A 21 15.44 6.80 4.30
C TYR A 21 16.12 7.88 5.12
N GLN A 22 15.32 8.73 5.75
CA GLN A 22 15.83 9.80 6.59
C GLN A 22 15.56 9.45 8.05
N LEU A 23 16.60 9.57 8.87
CA LEU A 23 16.44 9.41 10.30
C LEU A 23 15.71 10.63 10.85
N SER A 24 14.59 10.38 11.50
CA SER A 24 13.87 11.42 12.22
C SER A 24 13.84 11.06 13.70
N ARG A 25 14.10 12.05 14.56
CA ARG A 25 14.01 11.88 16.01
C ARG A 25 12.58 12.16 16.43
N GLN A 26 11.81 11.10 16.57
CA GLN A 26 10.45 11.18 17.10
C GLN A 26 10.33 10.22 18.28
N ASP A 27 9.58 10.65 19.30
CA ASP A 27 9.37 9.83 20.49
C ASP A 27 8.54 8.59 20.18
N LYS A 28 7.65 8.68 19.19
CA LYS A 28 6.79 7.59 18.75
C LYS A 28 6.92 7.39 17.25
N ILE A 29 6.76 6.13 16.84
CA ILE A 29 6.81 5.75 15.44
C ILE A 29 5.42 5.86 14.83
N GLU A 30 5.32 6.60 13.72
CA GLU A 30 4.09 6.73 12.96
C GLU A 30 4.08 5.74 11.79
N VAL A 31 3.02 4.94 11.71
CA VAL A 31 2.81 3.99 10.61
C VAL A 31 1.62 4.45 9.78
N VAL A 32 1.83 4.62 8.49
CA VAL A 32 0.79 5.06 7.55
C VAL A 32 0.76 4.09 6.38
N GLY A 33 -0.44 3.58 6.08
CA GLY A 33 -0.66 2.76 4.91
C GLY A 33 -1.39 3.54 3.82
N LYS A 34 -1.02 3.31 2.58
CA LYS A 34 -1.74 3.82 1.42
C LYS A 34 -2.12 2.65 0.55
N CYS A 35 -3.35 2.61 0.07
CA CYS A 35 -3.81 1.53 -0.78
C CYS A 35 -4.71 2.04 -1.91
N ASP A 36 -4.77 1.24 -2.94
CA ASP A 36 -5.63 1.49 -4.10
C ASP A 36 -5.99 0.14 -4.71
N SER A 37 -7.05 0.11 -5.48
CA SER A 37 -7.42 -1.08 -6.24
C SER A 37 -7.81 -0.69 -7.66
N ASP A 38 -7.39 -1.52 -8.62
CA ASP A 38 -7.83 -1.43 -10.00
C ASP A 38 -8.95 -2.45 -10.18
N TYR A 39 -10.19 -1.95 -10.14
CA TYR A 39 -11.39 -2.78 -10.21
C TYR A 39 -11.45 -3.53 -11.54
N ALA A 40 -11.56 -4.87 -11.44
CA ALA A 40 -11.62 -5.76 -12.59
C ALA A 40 -10.45 -5.53 -13.57
N GLY A 41 -9.27 -5.21 -13.05
CA GLY A 41 -8.10 -4.86 -13.86
C GLY A 41 -7.56 -6.00 -14.71
N ASP A 42 -7.83 -7.25 -14.34
CA ASP A 42 -7.48 -8.38 -15.18
C ASP A 42 -8.61 -8.66 -16.18
N LEU A 43 -8.29 -8.55 -17.46
CA LEU A 43 -9.28 -8.69 -18.54
C LEU A 43 -9.86 -10.10 -18.64
N GLU A 44 -9.09 -11.13 -18.25
CA GLU A 44 -9.55 -12.52 -18.36
C GLU A 44 -10.40 -12.94 -17.17
N SER A 45 -9.87 -12.78 -15.97
CA SER A 45 -10.53 -13.24 -14.75
C SER A 45 -11.48 -12.22 -14.14
N LYS A 46 -11.41 -10.95 -14.56
CA LYS A 46 -12.14 -9.82 -13.98
C LYS A 46 -11.82 -9.60 -12.51
N ARG A 47 -10.70 -10.12 -12.05
CA ARG A 47 -10.21 -9.87 -10.70
C ARG A 47 -9.58 -8.49 -10.61
N SER A 48 -9.76 -7.85 -9.48
CA SER A 48 -9.15 -6.56 -9.21
C SER A 48 -7.69 -6.72 -8.80
N VAL A 49 -6.92 -5.67 -8.99
CA VAL A 49 -5.51 -5.63 -8.59
C VAL A 49 -5.38 -4.68 -7.41
N THR A 50 -4.80 -5.17 -6.32
CA THR A 50 -4.52 -4.37 -5.13
C THR A 50 -3.09 -3.84 -5.18
N GLY A 51 -2.95 -2.54 -4.89
CA GLY A 51 -1.65 -1.94 -4.65
C GLY A 51 -1.63 -1.31 -3.27
N TYR A 52 -0.55 -1.48 -2.52
CA TYR A 52 -0.40 -0.77 -1.26
C TYR A 52 1.05 -0.37 -0.98
N LEU A 53 1.18 0.67 -0.17
CA LEU A 53 2.44 1.19 0.33
C LEU A 53 2.31 1.36 1.84
N VAL A 54 3.35 1.00 2.58
CA VAL A 54 3.40 1.25 4.02
C VAL A 54 4.62 2.08 4.35
N PHE A 55 4.37 3.18 5.05
CA PHE A 55 5.40 4.13 5.46
C PHE A 55 5.56 4.08 6.98
N VAL A 56 6.81 4.12 7.42
CA VAL A 56 7.16 4.27 8.84
C VAL A 56 7.96 5.56 8.96
N ASN A 57 7.43 6.52 9.72
CA ASN A 57 8.03 7.86 9.87
C ASN A 57 8.33 8.52 8.52
N GLY A 58 7.43 8.35 7.55
CA GLY A 58 7.60 8.90 6.21
C GLY A 58 8.50 8.09 5.28
N CYS A 59 9.10 7.00 5.77
CA CYS A 59 9.97 6.15 4.96
C CYS A 59 9.20 4.94 4.46
N LEU A 60 9.25 4.69 3.15
CA LEU A 60 8.58 3.54 2.54
C LEU A 60 9.30 2.26 2.93
N ILE A 61 8.61 1.35 3.62
CA ILE A 61 9.21 0.10 4.09
C ILE A 61 8.57 -1.16 3.53
N ALA A 62 7.34 -1.06 3.01
CA ALA A 62 6.65 -2.21 2.43
C ALA A 62 5.77 -1.75 1.28
N TRP A 63 5.71 -2.55 0.25
CA TRP A 63 4.85 -2.29 -0.91
C TRP A 63 4.47 -3.59 -1.58
N ARG A 64 3.34 -3.58 -2.24
CA ARG A 64 2.89 -4.74 -2.99
C ARG A 64 1.92 -4.34 -4.08
N SER A 65 1.94 -5.08 -5.17
CA SER A 65 0.91 -5.03 -6.21
C SER A 65 0.59 -6.46 -6.60
N ARG A 66 -0.66 -6.86 -6.40
CA ARG A 66 -1.06 -8.21 -6.79
C ARG A 66 -2.54 -8.31 -7.08
N GLN A 67 -2.90 -9.33 -7.85
CA GLN A 67 -4.26 -9.66 -8.17
C GLN A 67 -4.99 -10.21 -6.94
N GLN A 68 -6.23 -9.75 -6.72
CA GLN A 68 -7.08 -10.26 -5.66
C GLN A 68 -7.51 -11.70 -5.95
N LYS A 69 -7.70 -12.47 -4.89
CA LYS A 69 -8.03 -13.89 -5.02
C LYS A 69 -9.45 -14.15 -5.50
N VAL A 70 -10.35 -13.21 -5.25
CA VAL A 70 -11.76 -13.35 -5.60
C VAL A 70 -12.17 -12.22 -6.53
N THR A 71 -13.20 -12.47 -7.33
CA THR A 71 -13.77 -11.44 -8.20
C THR A 71 -14.72 -10.57 -7.38
N SER A 72 -14.45 -9.27 -7.34
CA SER A 72 -15.29 -8.30 -6.64
C SER A 72 -16.50 -7.94 -7.49
N LEU A 73 -17.65 -7.73 -6.86
CA LEU A 73 -18.88 -7.34 -7.52
C LEU A 73 -18.98 -5.84 -7.77
N SER A 74 -18.15 -5.05 -7.09
CA SER A 74 -18.15 -3.60 -7.23
C SER A 74 -16.77 -3.03 -6.93
N SER A 75 -16.54 -1.78 -7.31
CA SER A 75 -15.31 -1.08 -6.98
C SER A 75 -15.16 -0.90 -5.47
N CYS A 76 -16.28 -0.69 -4.76
CA CYS A 76 -16.25 -0.61 -3.30
C CYS A 76 -15.72 -1.89 -2.66
N GLU A 77 -16.18 -3.04 -3.13
CA GLU A 77 -15.74 -4.33 -2.60
C GLU A 77 -14.24 -4.53 -2.85
N SER A 78 -13.74 -4.18 -4.03
CA SER A 78 -12.31 -4.29 -4.33
C SER A 78 -11.48 -3.36 -3.45
N GLU A 79 -12.01 -2.16 -3.14
CA GLU A 79 -11.34 -1.23 -2.22
C GLU A 79 -11.28 -1.79 -0.80
N TYR A 80 -12.34 -2.45 -0.33
CA TYR A 80 -12.32 -3.10 0.98
C TYR A 80 -11.28 -4.21 1.06
N TYR A 81 -11.12 -4.99 0.00
CA TYR A 81 -10.05 -6.00 -0.04
C TYR A 81 -8.68 -5.37 0.04
N ALA A 82 -8.48 -4.25 -0.68
CA ALA A 82 -7.21 -3.52 -0.62
C ALA A 82 -6.92 -3.00 0.79
N ILE A 83 -7.92 -2.42 1.45
CA ILE A 83 -7.80 -1.93 2.82
C ILE A 83 -7.45 -3.07 3.77
N THR A 84 -8.10 -4.21 3.62
CA THR A 84 -7.82 -5.38 4.45
C THR A 84 -6.39 -5.87 4.29
N GLU A 85 -5.89 -5.90 3.06
CA GLU A 85 -4.51 -6.34 2.80
C GLU A 85 -3.48 -5.39 3.42
N VAL A 86 -3.65 -4.08 3.25
CA VAL A 86 -2.72 -3.11 3.84
C VAL A 86 -2.83 -3.10 5.36
N ALA A 87 -4.03 -3.26 5.92
CA ALA A 87 -4.22 -3.32 7.36
C ALA A 87 -3.51 -4.55 7.95
N THR A 88 -3.58 -5.68 7.29
CA THR A 88 -2.89 -6.90 7.70
C THR A 88 -1.38 -6.68 7.76
N GLU A 89 -0.82 -6.05 6.74
CA GLU A 89 0.61 -5.74 6.69
C GLU A 89 1.00 -4.77 7.81
N MET A 90 0.20 -3.74 8.05
CA MET A 90 0.45 -2.77 9.11
C MET A 90 0.40 -3.39 10.49
N LEU A 91 -0.54 -4.31 10.72
CA LEU A 91 -0.61 -5.04 11.99
C LEU A 91 0.60 -5.93 12.21
N TYR A 92 1.09 -6.56 11.16
CA TYR A 92 2.32 -7.35 11.21
C TYR A 92 3.51 -6.49 11.60
N ILE A 93 3.64 -5.32 10.98
CA ILE A 93 4.70 -4.36 11.31
C ILE A 93 4.58 -3.88 12.76
N LYS A 94 3.36 -3.61 13.21
CA LYS A 94 3.10 -3.24 14.60
C LYS A 94 3.58 -4.31 15.57
N GLN A 95 3.30 -5.58 15.27
CA GLN A 95 3.74 -6.69 16.12
C GLN A 95 5.27 -6.76 16.21
N ILE A 96 5.96 -6.54 15.09
CA ILE A 96 7.42 -6.52 15.07
C ILE A 96 7.96 -5.42 15.98
N PHE A 97 7.41 -4.21 15.87
CA PHE A 97 7.86 -3.09 16.71
C PHE A 97 7.55 -3.32 18.18
N GLU A 98 6.40 -3.88 18.51
CA GLU A 98 6.04 -4.22 19.89
C GLU A 98 7.00 -5.26 20.46
N PHE A 99 7.36 -6.27 19.66
CA PHE A 99 8.35 -7.27 20.07
C PHE A 99 9.70 -6.63 20.39
N MET A 100 10.10 -5.60 19.64
CA MET A 100 11.34 -4.89 19.89
C MET A 100 11.25 -3.85 21.02
N GLY A 101 10.08 -3.70 21.64
CA GLY A 101 9.87 -2.72 22.70
C GLY A 101 9.70 -1.30 22.19
N ILE A 102 9.38 -1.12 20.90
CA ILE A 102 9.20 0.19 20.30
C ILE A 102 7.71 0.54 20.27
N GLU A 103 7.38 1.73 20.75
CA GLU A 103 5.99 2.19 20.82
C GLU A 103 5.57 2.82 19.49
N ILE A 104 4.40 2.43 18.98
CA ILE A 104 3.81 2.98 17.77
C ILE A 104 2.72 3.98 18.14
N GLN A 105 2.72 5.12 17.45
CA GLN A 105 1.68 6.13 17.61
C GLN A 105 0.34 5.59 17.14
N GLN A 106 -0.68 5.71 17.99
CA GLN A 106 -2.04 5.30 17.68
C GLN A 106 -2.94 6.52 17.48
N PRO A 107 -3.95 6.43 16.62
CA PRO A 107 -4.23 5.31 15.71
C PRO A 107 -3.32 5.31 14.48
N MET A 108 -3.09 4.15 13.92
CA MET A 108 -2.46 4.05 12.60
C MET A 108 -3.47 4.50 11.54
N THR A 109 -2.97 5.12 10.46
CA THR A 109 -3.82 5.69 9.42
C THR A 109 -3.69 4.91 8.13
N ILE A 110 -4.82 4.64 7.48
CA ILE A 110 -4.86 4.09 6.12
C ILE A 110 -5.48 5.16 5.22
N GLN A 111 -4.76 5.52 4.17
CA GLN A 111 -5.24 6.45 3.15
C GLN A 111 -5.64 5.67 1.91
N CYS A 112 -6.85 5.90 1.45
CA CYS A 112 -7.38 5.27 0.26
C CYS A 112 -7.73 6.33 -0.78
N ASN A 113 -7.38 6.09 -2.04
CA ASN A 113 -7.66 7.04 -3.10
C ASN A 113 -9.12 7.08 -3.53
N ASN A 114 -9.93 6.12 -3.08
CA ASN A 114 -11.34 6.13 -3.38
C ASN A 114 -12.01 7.23 -2.57
N GLN A 115 -12.64 8.18 -3.27
CA GLN A 115 -13.30 9.33 -2.66
C GLN A 115 -14.46 8.95 -1.73
N GLY A 116 -14.95 7.72 -1.82
CA GLY A 116 -16.07 7.25 -1.01
C GLY A 116 -15.71 6.81 0.41
N PHE A 117 -14.42 6.64 0.75
CA PHE A 117 -14.05 6.02 2.03
C PHE A 117 -12.82 6.64 2.68
N PRO A 118 -12.99 7.71 3.46
CA PRO A 118 -11.93 8.10 4.38
C PRO A 118 -11.94 7.13 5.56
N VAL A 119 -11.06 6.14 5.54
CA VAL A 119 -10.93 5.20 6.66
C VAL A 119 -9.73 5.60 7.48
N LYS A 120 -9.96 5.82 8.76
CA LYS A 120 -8.90 6.07 9.75
C LYS A 120 -8.88 4.89 10.72
N GLU A 121 -7.74 4.26 10.83
CA GLU A 121 -7.49 3.18 11.77
C GLU A 121 -6.51 3.62 12.85
#